data_9bb3a24830739f3782d0cb35780b2272
#
_entry.id   9bb3a24830739f3782d0cb35780b2272
#
_cell.length_a   1.000
_cell.length_b   1.000
_cell.length_c   1.000
_cell.angle_alpha   90.00
_cell.angle_beta   90.00
_cell.angle_gamma   90.00
#
_symmetry.space_group_name_H-M   'P 1'
#
loop_
_entity.id
_entity.type
_entity.pdbx_description
1 polymer ?
#
loop_
_entity_poly.entity_id
_entity_poly.type
_entity_poly.pdbx_seq_one_letter_code
_entity_poly.pdbx_strand_id
1 'polypeptide(L)'
;MINQNISPNPTKEVAIADDKNLMGITQYLKDAQTGHKRSIPLLDQFNPKHCGAMDLKVKANGEWWHEGQLIKRQALIDLFSTVLWKEDGKFYLKTPVEKIEIEVEDEPLFVNQVDRVEIEGKSYIQLSTTTQDVVIVDQEHPVFMREYSGEVRPYVYVRFGINALIQRSAFFHLIE
;
A
#
# COMPACT_ATOMS: atom_id res chain seq x y z
N MET A 1 -11.35 -20.56 40.70
CA MET A 1 -11.81 -19.79 39.55
C MET A 1 -10.63 -19.00 39.03
N ILE A 2 -10.02 -19.50 37.99
CA ILE A 2 -8.84 -18.89 37.41
C ILE A 2 -9.31 -18.12 36.19
N ASN A 3 -9.36 -16.81 36.35
CA ASN A 3 -9.62 -15.92 35.22
C ASN A 3 -8.30 -15.67 34.53
N GLN A 4 -7.97 -16.49 33.54
CA GLN A 4 -6.81 -16.21 32.70
C GLN A 4 -7.27 -15.30 31.58
N ASN A 5 -7.27 -14.02 31.89
CA ASN A 5 -7.27 -13.00 30.87
C ASN A 5 -5.85 -12.93 30.29
N ILE A 6 -5.61 -13.75 29.29
CA ILE A 6 -4.40 -13.58 28.48
C ILE A 6 -4.72 -12.46 27.51
N SER A 7 -4.44 -11.26 27.90
CA SER A 7 -4.30 -10.16 26.98
C SER A 7 -3.21 -10.50 25.99
N PRO A 8 -3.45 -10.47 24.69
CA PRO A 8 -2.37 -10.58 23.73
C PRO A 8 -1.44 -9.38 23.98
N ASN A 9 -0.23 -9.71 24.27
CA ASN A 9 0.80 -8.74 24.62
C ASN A 9 1.09 -7.86 23.39
N PRO A 10 0.75 -6.57 23.40
CA PRO A 10 0.97 -5.68 22.27
C PRO A 10 2.43 -5.26 22.11
N THR A 11 3.30 -5.72 23.00
CA THR A 11 4.65 -5.18 23.15
C THR A 11 5.64 -5.54 22.06
N LYS A 12 5.32 -6.47 21.17
CA LYS A 12 6.23 -6.80 20.05
C LYS A 12 6.05 -5.94 18.81
N GLU A 13 5.02 -5.12 18.79
CA GLU A 13 4.77 -4.17 17.69
C GLU A 13 5.59 -2.91 17.81
N VAL A 14 6.08 -2.66 18.99
CA VAL A 14 6.66 -1.37 19.40
C VAL A 14 8.11 -1.20 18.92
N ALA A 15 8.80 -2.27 18.53
CA ALA A 15 10.20 -2.17 18.11
C ALA A 15 10.40 -1.38 16.81
N ILE A 16 9.34 -1.25 15.98
CA ILE A 16 9.35 -0.41 14.78
C ILE A 16 8.91 1.02 15.10
N ALA A 17 8.42 1.26 16.31
CA ALA A 17 7.75 2.50 16.69
C ALA A 17 8.63 3.50 17.44
N ASP A 18 9.94 3.25 17.54
CA ASP A 18 10.86 4.19 18.18
C ASP A 18 11.17 5.43 17.34
N ASP A 19 10.75 5.43 16.06
CA ASP A 19 10.75 6.62 15.23
C ASP A 19 9.47 7.42 15.50
N LYS A 20 9.62 8.64 15.96
CA LYS A 20 8.48 9.55 16.28
C LYS A 20 7.52 9.72 15.10
N ASN A 21 8.04 9.74 13.87
CA ASN A 21 7.23 9.88 12.67
C ASN A 21 6.39 8.63 12.44
N LEU A 22 6.99 7.45 12.62
CA LEU A 22 6.29 6.18 12.45
C LEU A 22 5.20 5.99 13.51
N MET A 23 5.45 6.41 14.75
CA MET A 23 4.45 6.34 15.84
C MET A 23 3.21 7.17 15.53
N GLY A 24 3.39 8.39 15.03
CA GLY A 24 2.28 9.27 14.67
C GLY A 24 1.42 8.68 13.56
N ILE A 25 2.04 8.16 12.52
CA ILE A 25 1.34 7.51 11.40
C ILE A 25 0.63 6.25 11.87
N THR A 26 1.29 5.40 12.65
CA THR A 26 0.71 4.17 13.18
C THR A 26 -0.51 4.45 14.05
N GLN A 27 -0.44 5.47 14.91
CA GLN A 27 -1.57 5.85 15.76
C GLN A 27 -2.74 6.36 14.93
N TYR A 28 -2.48 7.23 13.96
CA TYR A 28 -3.51 7.70 13.03
C TYR A 28 -4.19 6.55 12.30
N LEU A 29 -3.42 5.59 11.81
CA LEU A 29 -3.95 4.44 11.08
C LEU A 29 -4.79 3.52 11.97
N LYS A 30 -4.36 3.30 13.22
CA LYS A 30 -5.14 2.53 14.19
C LYS A 30 -6.48 3.22 14.48
N ASP A 31 -6.48 4.51 14.69
CA ASP A 31 -7.69 5.27 14.97
C ASP A 31 -8.64 5.30 13.75
N ALA A 32 -8.10 5.40 12.55
CA ALA A 32 -8.88 5.41 11.32
C ALA A 32 -9.48 4.04 10.97
N GLN A 33 -8.89 2.96 11.44
CA GLN A 33 -9.31 1.57 11.14
C GLN A 33 -10.18 0.96 12.24
N THR A 34 -10.81 1.78 13.09
CA THR A 34 -11.70 1.28 14.15
C THR A 34 -12.98 0.62 13.64
N GLY A 35 -13.22 0.60 12.33
CA GLY A 35 -14.30 -0.15 11.69
C GLY A 35 -13.78 -1.44 11.03
N HIS A 36 -14.67 -2.39 10.79
CA HIS A 36 -14.34 -3.71 10.22
C HIS A 36 -13.95 -3.70 8.74
N LYS A 37 -13.85 -2.55 8.11
CA LYS A 37 -13.46 -2.45 6.69
C LYS A 37 -12.24 -1.57 6.52
N ARG A 38 -11.26 -2.09 5.76
CA ARG A 38 -10.18 -1.28 5.23
C ARG A 38 -10.78 -0.15 4.38
N SER A 39 -10.39 1.07 4.66
CA SER A 39 -10.76 2.23 3.86
C SER A 39 -9.52 3.05 3.51
N ILE A 40 -9.52 3.59 2.30
CA ILE A 40 -8.51 4.56 1.88
C ILE A 40 -9.02 5.94 2.28
N PRO A 41 -8.29 6.69 3.11
CA PRO A 41 -8.68 8.06 3.45
C PRO A 41 -8.70 8.97 2.23
N LEU A 42 -9.40 10.09 2.33
CA LEU A 42 -9.46 11.12 1.28
C LEU A 42 -8.17 11.96 1.30
N LEU A 43 -7.07 11.35 0.88
CA LEU A 43 -5.74 11.95 0.99
C LEU A 43 -5.59 13.24 0.18
N ASP A 44 -6.31 13.37 -0.92
CA ASP A 44 -6.31 14.56 -1.76
C ASP A 44 -6.89 15.79 -1.06
N GLN A 45 -7.70 15.58 0.00
CA GLN A 45 -8.27 16.65 0.80
C GLN A 45 -7.40 17.04 1.99
N PHE A 46 -6.33 16.29 2.27
CA PHE A 46 -5.41 16.61 3.35
C PHE A 46 -4.39 17.64 2.87
N ASN A 47 -4.12 18.63 3.74
CA ASN A 47 -3.11 19.65 3.49
C ASN A 47 -2.21 19.77 4.73
N PRO A 48 -1.37 18.77 4.99
CA PRO A 48 -0.57 18.73 6.20
C PRO A 48 0.49 19.83 6.21
N LYS A 49 0.72 20.40 7.37
CA LYS A 49 1.71 21.48 7.58
C LYS A 49 3.11 20.93 7.82
N HIS A 50 3.22 19.72 8.36
CA HIS A 50 4.50 19.08 8.63
C HIS A 50 4.92 18.20 7.45
N CYS A 51 6.10 18.48 6.92
CA CYS A 51 6.76 17.66 5.93
C CYS A 51 8.05 17.12 6.54
N GLY A 52 8.32 15.85 6.31
CA GLY A 52 9.52 15.20 6.80
C GLY A 52 9.91 14.05 5.89
N ALA A 53 10.89 13.30 6.31
CA ALA A 53 11.35 12.10 5.64
C ALA A 53 11.65 11.02 6.67
N MET A 54 11.49 9.76 6.28
CA MET A 54 11.92 8.65 7.12
C MET A 54 12.62 7.59 6.27
N ASP A 55 13.44 6.77 6.93
CA ASP A 55 14.09 5.64 6.30
C ASP A 55 13.11 4.47 6.17
N LEU A 56 12.19 4.61 5.25
CA LEU A 56 11.24 3.57 4.84
C LEU A 56 11.36 3.39 3.33
N LYS A 57 11.65 2.15 2.92
CA LYS A 57 11.93 1.85 1.51
C LYS A 57 11.07 0.69 1.03
N VAL A 58 10.43 0.89 -0.12
CA VAL A 58 9.74 -0.17 -0.85
C VAL A 58 10.63 -0.58 -2.02
N LYS A 59 11.12 -1.81 -2.00
CA LYS A 59 11.98 -2.34 -3.06
C LYS A 59 11.14 -2.77 -4.27
N ALA A 60 11.80 -2.84 -5.42
CA ALA A 60 11.17 -3.26 -6.67
C ALA A 60 10.60 -4.70 -6.61
N ASN A 61 11.09 -5.52 -5.68
CA ASN A 61 10.60 -6.89 -5.46
C ASN A 61 9.40 -6.96 -4.49
N GLY A 62 8.93 -5.83 -3.95
CA GLY A 62 7.79 -5.77 -3.05
C GLY A 62 8.12 -5.78 -1.57
N GLU A 63 9.38 -5.91 -1.21
CA GLU A 63 9.80 -5.85 0.18
C GLU A 63 9.75 -4.43 0.72
N TRP A 64 9.31 -4.29 1.98
CA TRP A 64 9.33 -3.04 2.73
C TRP A 64 10.40 -3.10 3.79
N TRP A 65 11.27 -2.10 3.83
CA TRP A 65 12.38 -2.01 4.75
C TRP A 65 12.30 -0.73 5.56
N HIS A 66 12.50 -0.83 6.87
CA HIS A 66 12.57 0.31 7.78
C HIS A 66 13.89 0.28 8.56
N GLU A 67 14.67 1.35 8.44
CA GLU A 67 15.98 1.48 9.07
C GLU A 67 16.89 0.25 8.87
N GLY A 68 16.91 -0.26 7.65
CA GLY A 68 17.71 -1.42 7.29
C GLY A 68 17.14 -2.77 7.74
N GLN A 69 15.93 -2.81 8.27
CA GLN A 69 15.26 -4.03 8.70
C GLN A 69 14.04 -4.33 7.86
N LEU A 70 13.91 -5.59 7.45
CA LEU A 70 12.76 -6.05 6.69
C LEU A 70 11.49 -6.03 7.55
N ILE A 71 10.46 -5.36 7.07
CA ILE A 71 9.13 -5.41 7.69
C ILE A 71 8.46 -6.72 7.26
N LYS A 72 8.22 -7.60 8.24
CA LYS A 72 7.61 -8.92 8.01
C LYS A 72 6.11 -8.94 8.25
N ARG A 73 5.57 -7.93 8.93
CA ARG A 73 4.15 -7.89 9.28
C ARG A 73 3.34 -7.32 8.12
N GLN A 74 2.62 -8.20 7.45
CA GLN A 74 1.76 -7.79 6.34
C GLN A 74 0.69 -6.78 6.78
N ALA A 75 0.14 -6.92 7.97
CA ALA A 75 -0.85 -5.98 8.50
C ALA A 75 -0.32 -4.55 8.58
N LEU A 76 0.95 -4.37 8.94
CA LEU A 76 1.59 -3.06 8.97
C LEU A 76 1.79 -2.49 7.57
N ILE A 77 2.22 -3.31 6.63
CA ILE A 77 2.36 -2.92 5.23
C ILE A 77 1.00 -2.52 4.65
N ASP A 78 -0.05 -3.28 4.93
CA ASP A 78 -1.40 -2.97 4.50
C ASP A 78 -1.87 -1.61 5.03
N LEU A 79 -1.59 -1.32 6.29
CA LEU A 79 -1.91 -0.03 6.90
C LEU A 79 -1.17 1.13 6.21
N PHE A 80 0.14 0.99 6.02
CA PHE A 80 0.94 2.03 5.33
C PHE A 80 0.45 2.25 3.90
N SER A 81 0.04 1.19 3.21
CA SER A 81 -0.46 1.31 1.84
C SER A 81 -1.69 2.21 1.73
N THR A 82 -2.50 2.31 2.79
CA THR A 82 -3.71 3.14 2.78
C THR A 82 -3.41 4.64 2.75
N VAL A 83 -2.21 5.06 3.13
CA VAL A 83 -1.82 6.47 3.19
C VAL A 83 -0.69 6.82 2.21
N LEU A 84 -0.43 5.96 1.24
CA LEU A 84 0.52 6.23 0.17
C LEU A 84 0.03 7.39 -0.70
N TRP A 85 0.94 8.30 -0.97
CA TRP A 85 0.71 9.50 -1.77
C TRP A 85 1.88 9.74 -2.70
N LYS A 86 1.59 10.17 -3.93
CA LYS A 86 2.63 10.52 -4.90
C LYS A 86 2.45 11.98 -5.32
N GLU A 87 3.55 12.73 -5.31
CA GLU A 87 3.57 14.14 -5.66
C GLU A 87 4.94 14.49 -6.25
N ASP A 88 4.94 15.10 -7.42
CA ASP A 88 6.17 15.54 -8.11
C ASP A 88 7.23 14.43 -8.25
N GLY A 89 6.77 13.22 -8.56
CA GLY A 89 7.63 12.05 -8.75
C GLY A 89 8.16 11.41 -7.47
N LYS A 90 7.77 11.92 -6.31
CA LYS A 90 8.17 11.39 -5.00
C LYS A 90 6.99 10.72 -4.31
N PHE A 91 7.31 9.77 -3.43
CA PHE A 91 6.32 9.04 -2.65
C PHE A 91 6.34 9.47 -1.19
N TYR A 92 5.17 9.47 -0.58
CA TYR A 92 4.96 9.90 0.79
C TYR A 92 3.96 9.00 1.50
N LEU A 93 4.05 8.98 2.83
CA LEU A 93 2.95 8.61 3.69
C LEU A 93 2.28 9.91 4.14
N LYS A 94 1.00 10.07 3.83
CA LYS A 94 0.26 11.32 4.04
C LYS A 94 -0.88 11.12 5.01
N THR A 95 -0.90 11.95 6.05
CA THR A 95 -1.98 12.03 7.03
C THR A 95 -2.49 13.47 7.09
N PRO A 96 -3.57 13.78 7.82
CA PRO A 96 -4.03 15.16 7.94
C PRO A 96 -2.99 16.13 8.50
N VAL A 97 -2.01 15.64 9.27
CA VAL A 97 -1.03 16.49 9.95
C VAL A 97 0.39 16.37 9.42
N GLU A 98 0.72 15.27 8.73
CA GLU A 98 2.08 14.98 8.28
C GLU A 98 2.12 14.44 6.86
N LYS A 99 3.17 14.82 6.13
CA LYS A 99 3.53 14.25 4.84
C LYS A 99 4.99 13.82 4.91
N ILE A 100 5.23 12.54 5.01
CA ILE A 100 6.56 11.97 5.26
C ILE A 100 7.06 11.29 3.98
N GLU A 101 8.16 11.81 3.44
CA GLU A 101 8.77 11.23 2.24
C GLU A 101 9.35 9.86 2.54
N ILE A 102 9.10 8.92 1.64
CA ILE A 102 9.65 7.57 1.65
C ILE A 102 10.34 7.27 0.33
N GLU A 103 11.13 6.21 0.30
CA GLU A 103 11.81 5.77 -0.92
C GLU A 103 11.06 4.58 -1.54
N VAL A 104 10.79 4.66 -2.84
CA VAL A 104 10.17 3.59 -3.62
C VAL A 104 11.00 3.36 -4.87
N GLU A 105 11.51 2.13 -5.05
CA GLU A 105 12.38 1.84 -6.19
C GLU A 105 11.64 1.85 -7.52
N ASP A 106 10.45 1.28 -7.60
CA ASP A 106 9.63 1.25 -8.81
C ASP A 106 8.21 1.69 -8.49
N GLU A 107 7.34 0.77 -8.07
CA GLU A 107 5.98 1.07 -7.63
C GLU A 107 5.72 0.42 -6.27
N PRO A 108 4.88 1.00 -5.42
CA PRO A 108 4.70 0.47 -4.07
C PRO A 108 3.62 -0.59 -3.94
N LEU A 109 2.83 -0.82 -4.98
CA LEU A 109 1.73 -1.78 -4.97
C LEU A 109 2.01 -2.91 -5.97
N PHE A 110 1.49 -4.11 -5.66
CA PHE A 110 1.77 -5.32 -6.44
C PHE A 110 0.49 -6.13 -6.61
N VAL A 111 0.09 -6.40 -7.87
CA VAL A 111 -1.05 -7.25 -8.18
C VAL A 111 -0.60 -8.71 -8.16
N ASN A 112 -1.27 -9.53 -7.35
CA ASN A 112 -1.01 -10.96 -7.24
C ASN A 112 -2.20 -11.83 -7.64
N GLN A 113 -3.37 -11.24 -7.92
CA GLN A 113 -4.56 -12.00 -8.24
C GLN A 113 -5.35 -11.32 -9.36
N VAL A 114 -5.82 -12.15 -10.30
CA VAL A 114 -6.64 -11.73 -11.45
C VAL A 114 -7.92 -12.57 -11.44
N ASP A 115 -9.06 -11.92 -11.48
CA ASP A 115 -10.36 -12.57 -11.54
C ASP A 115 -11.21 -11.99 -12.68
N ARG A 116 -12.05 -12.82 -13.26
CA ARG A 116 -13.10 -12.36 -14.16
C ARG A 116 -14.37 -12.18 -13.35
N VAL A 117 -14.97 -10.99 -13.43
CA VAL A 117 -16.19 -10.65 -12.69
C VAL A 117 -17.26 -10.14 -13.66
N GLU A 118 -18.52 -10.35 -13.32
CA GLU A 118 -19.65 -9.80 -14.07
C GLU A 118 -20.31 -8.69 -13.26
N ILE A 119 -20.51 -7.54 -13.90
CA ILE A 119 -21.18 -6.38 -13.32
C ILE A 119 -22.23 -5.92 -14.33
N GLU A 120 -23.49 -5.95 -13.91
CA GLU A 120 -24.63 -5.54 -14.74
C GLU A 120 -24.65 -6.26 -16.11
N GLY A 121 -24.35 -7.54 -16.12
CA GLY A 121 -24.36 -8.37 -17.32
C GLY A 121 -23.13 -8.23 -18.21
N LYS A 122 -22.14 -7.42 -17.82
CA LYS A 122 -20.88 -7.26 -18.54
C LYS A 122 -19.73 -7.92 -17.81
N SER A 123 -18.82 -8.51 -18.56
CA SER A 123 -17.62 -9.17 -18.03
C SER A 123 -16.46 -8.17 -17.90
N TYR A 124 -15.83 -8.15 -16.74
CA TYR A 124 -14.68 -7.29 -16.44
C TYR A 124 -13.54 -8.11 -15.86
N ILE A 125 -12.35 -7.56 -15.93
CA ILE A 125 -11.17 -8.10 -15.26
C ILE A 125 -10.97 -7.33 -13.94
N GLN A 126 -10.90 -8.05 -12.84
CA GLN A 126 -10.62 -7.51 -11.53
C GLN A 126 -9.20 -7.89 -11.10
N LEU A 127 -8.44 -6.90 -10.66
CA LEU A 127 -7.09 -7.08 -10.16
C LEU A 127 -7.05 -6.79 -8.68
N SER A 128 -6.43 -7.69 -7.92
CA SER A 128 -6.26 -7.53 -6.46
C SER A 128 -4.78 -7.44 -6.12
N THR A 129 -4.43 -6.50 -5.24
CA THR A 129 -3.06 -6.31 -4.80
C THR A 129 -2.75 -7.09 -3.53
N THR A 130 -1.46 -7.23 -3.24
CA THR A 130 -0.98 -7.85 -1.99
C THR A 130 -1.34 -7.04 -0.75
N THR A 131 -1.75 -5.78 -0.92
CA THR A 131 -2.15 -4.85 0.13
C THR A 131 -3.66 -4.61 0.15
N GLN A 132 -4.44 -5.50 -0.47
CA GLN A 132 -5.91 -5.51 -0.45
C GLN A 132 -6.59 -4.40 -1.26
N ASP A 133 -5.88 -3.75 -2.17
CA ASP A 133 -6.52 -2.92 -3.18
C ASP A 133 -7.20 -3.81 -4.23
N VAL A 134 -8.36 -3.39 -4.69
CA VAL A 134 -9.11 -4.06 -5.74
C VAL A 134 -9.50 -3.04 -6.80
N VAL A 135 -9.14 -3.29 -8.03
CA VAL A 135 -9.48 -2.41 -9.15
C VAL A 135 -10.09 -3.21 -10.31
N ILE A 136 -10.99 -2.58 -11.03
CA ILE A 136 -11.52 -3.10 -12.29
C ILE A 136 -10.74 -2.48 -13.44
N VAL A 137 -10.23 -3.29 -14.33
CA VAL A 137 -9.53 -2.79 -15.52
C VAL A 137 -10.54 -2.08 -16.44
N ASP A 138 -10.38 -0.79 -16.60
CA ASP A 138 -11.23 0.08 -17.39
C ASP A 138 -10.46 1.36 -17.79
N GLN A 139 -11.19 2.39 -18.21
CA GLN A 139 -10.57 3.66 -18.58
C GLN A 139 -9.94 4.41 -17.40
N GLU A 140 -10.47 4.22 -16.20
CA GLU A 140 -9.95 4.84 -14.97
C GLU A 140 -8.76 4.05 -14.40
N HIS A 141 -8.70 2.76 -14.69
CA HIS A 141 -7.63 1.86 -14.21
C HIS A 141 -7.03 1.11 -15.41
N PRO A 142 -6.30 1.83 -16.29
CA PRO A 142 -5.69 1.20 -17.45
C PRO A 142 -4.50 0.32 -17.08
N VAL A 143 -4.36 -0.78 -17.81
CA VAL A 143 -3.15 -1.61 -17.80
C VAL A 143 -2.22 -1.08 -18.89
N PHE A 144 -0.93 -0.95 -18.57
CA PHE A 144 0.07 -0.44 -19.49
C PHE A 144 1.42 -1.11 -19.27
N MET A 145 2.27 -1.04 -20.27
CA MET A 145 3.64 -1.56 -20.20
C MET A 145 4.61 -0.39 -20.02
N ARG A 146 5.63 -0.59 -19.19
CA ARG A 146 6.68 0.40 -18.96
C ARG A 146 8.00 -0.31 -18.68
N GLU A 147 9.07 0.27 -19.14
CA GLU A 147 10.41 -0.22 -18.86
C GLU A 147 10.86 0.18 -17.46
N TYR A 148 11.42 -0.78 -16.73
CA TYR A 148 12.12 -0.59 -15.47
C TYR A 148 13.40 -1.41 -15.48
N SER A 149 14.55 -0.73 -15.32
CA SER A 149 15.87 -1.37 -15.22
C SER A 149 16.16 -2.36 -16.38
N GLY A 150 15.79 -1.96 -17.61
CA GLY A 150 16.01 -2.77 -18.81
C GLY A 150 14.98 -3.85 -19.10
N GLU A 151 13.96 -3.97 -18.27
CA GLU A 151 12.88 -4.94 -18.42
C GLU A 151 11.54 -4.25 -18.63
N VAL A 152 10.78 -4.69 -19.64
CA VAL A 152 9.41 -4.18 -19.86
C VAL A 152 8.46 -4.91 -18.92
N ARG A 153 7.74 -4.16 -18.11
CA ARG A 153 6.87 -4.67 -17.07
C ARG A 153 5.43 -4.19 -17.24
N PRO A 154 4.43 -5.01 -16.84
CA PRO A 154 3.03 -4.60 -16.84
C PRO A 154 2.64 -3.90 -15.54
N TYR A 155 1.90 -2.82 -15.68
CA TYR A 155 1.37 -2.03 -14.56
C TYR A 155 -0.10 -1.74 -14.73
N VAL A 156 -0.78 -1.44 -13.64
CA VAL A 156 -2.13 -0.91 -13.65
C VAL A 156 -2.19 0.33 -12.76
N TYR A 157 -2.90 1.36 -13.21
CA TYR A 157 -3.15 2.54 -12.40
C TYR A 157 -4.13 2.19 -11.26
N VAL A 158 -3.82 2.59 -10.05
CA VAL A 158 -4.65 2.30 -8.88
C VAL A 158 -5.29 3.56 -8.31
N ARG A 159 -4.50 4.50 -7.75
CA ARG A 159 -5.02 5.71 -7.12
C ARG A 159 -3.92 6.74 -6.85
N PHE A 160 -4.30 8.02 -6.85
CA PHE A 160 -3.40 9.15 -6.48
C PHE A 160 -2.06 9.17 -7.22
N GLY A 161 -2.07 8.83 -8.50
CA GLY A 161 -0.85 8.75 -9.32
C GLY A 161 -0.02 7.49 -9.07
N ILE A 162 -0.50 6.57 -8.24
CA ILE A 162 0.21 5.35 -7.87
C ILE A 162 -0.26 4.19 -8.71
N ASN A 163 0.70 3.44 -9.26
CA ASN A 163 0.46 2.24 -10.03
C ASN A 163 0.80 1.00 -9.22
N ALA A 164 0.31 -0.15 -9.66
CA ALA A 164 0.72 -1.45 -9.16
C ALA A 164 1.44 -2.22 -10.25
N LEU A 165 2.54 -2.88 -9.90
CA LEU A 165 3.19 -3.84 -10.77
C LEU A 165 2.35 -5.13 -10.79
N ILE A 166 1.98 -5.58 -11.98
CA ILE A 166 1.30 -6.88 -12.13
C ILE A 166 2.37 -7.96 -12.09
N GLN A 167 2.36 -8.78 -11.03
CA GLN A 167 3.33 -9.85 -10.85
C GLN A 167 3.21 -10.87 -11.98
N ARG A 168 4.32 -11.54 -12.28
CA ARG A 168 4.41 -12.44 -13.45
C ARG A 168 3.31 -13.50 -13.49
N SER A 169 3.03 -14.15 -12.37
CA SER A 169 1.97 -15.17 -12.30
C SER A 169 0.58 -14.59 -12.60
N ALA A 170 0.29 -13.41 -12.05
CA ALA A 170 -0.96 -12.71 -12.31
C ALA A 170 -1.04 -12.24 -13.77
N PHE A 171 0.05 -11.78 -14.34
CA PHE A 171 0.09 -11.33 -15.73
C PHE A 171 -0.22 -12.47 -16.70
N PHE A 172 0.28 -13.68 -16.47
CA PHE A 172 -0.06 -14.84 -17.29
C PHE A 172 -1.56 -15.13 -17.28
N HIS A 173 -2.22 -15.00 -16.15
CA HIS A 173 -3.69 -15.16 -16.07
C HIS A 173 -4.44 -14.02 -16.78
N LEU A 174 -3.86 -12.83 -16.82
CA LEU A 174 -4.48 -11.69 -17.48
C LEU A 174 -4.53 -11.84 -19.02
N ILE A 175 -3.50 -12.45 -19.59
CA ILE A 175 -3.39 -12.62 -21.06
C ILE A 175 -4.02 -13.91 -21.58
N GLU A 176 -4.50 -14.81 -20.73
CA GLU A 176 -5.31 -15.98 -21.09
C GLU A 176 -6.75 -15.55 -21.40
#